data_b92588e69b26b230099c920281c27a35
#
_entry.id   b92588e69b26b230099c920281c27a35
#
_cell.length_a   1.000
_cell.length_b   1.000
_cell.length_c   1.000
_cell.angle_alpha   90.00
_cell.angle_beta   90.00
_cell.angle_gamma   90.00
#
_symmetry.space_group_name_H-M   'P 1'
#
loop_
_entity.id
_entity.type
_entity.pdbx_description
1 polymer ?
#
loop_
_entity_poly.entity_id
_entity_poly.type
_entity_poly.pdbx_seq_one_letter_code
_entity_poly.pdbx_strand_id
1 'polypeptide(L)'
;MKLSAILSGVGLKQRLTPSIAGMNIDGLDFDSRRIGPNFLFFAFPGSRTDGRQFVEDARTRGAVAVASEAPAQEGDEGVWIRVEHGRQALALAARNFYKRPDERLGLTGITGTNGKTTTSYLVDSVLRAAGRTTALIGTIEYRLAGRVLPAVNTTPESLELIRILAELRKRKGTHATMEVSSHALALSRVYGVHFHTAIFTNFTRDHLDFHGTMEQYFAAKRLLFEGAGAPPPRVAVLNSDDESVRGITLAKGTEIYWYGLGAEAGLRARNVVSSFGGLRFEVQFGKLRFAVESPLIGKINVYNILAACGAGLSYGIAPETIARGIADLAAVPGRFERVDEGQPFVVAVDYAHTDDALRNVVALARGLNPKRVITLFGCGGDRDRTKRPLMGQTAAEASDFVVVTSDNPRSEEPLAIMNDALVGVRRVDVPHVVEPDRAAAIARALKEAREGDIVILAGKGHETYQILKDRTIPFDDRAVAREVLKSYGYRKNTQP
;
A
#
# COMPACT_ATOMS: atom_id res chain seq x y z
N MET A 1 -16.21 -28.33 8.32
CA MET A 1 -16.09 -28.63 6.87
C MET A 1 -15.19 -29.84 6.70
N LYS A 2 -15.42 -30.72 5.66
CA LYS A 2 -14.53 -31.87 5.45
C LYS A 2 -13.13 -31.44 5.01
N LEU A 3 -12.09 -32.07 5.56
CA LEU A 3 -10.69 -31.75 5.25
C LEU A 3 -10.38 -31.87 3.75
N SER A 4 -10.92 -32.91 3.08
CA SER A 4 -10.78 -33.07 1.62
C SER A 4 -11.32 -31.89 0.82
N ALA A 5 -12.42 -31.28 1.27
CA ALA A 5 -12.97 -30.09 0.61
C ALA A 5 -12.12 -28.85 0.86
N ILE A 6 -11.53 -28.71 2.06
CA ILE A 6 -10.62 -27.62 2.40
C ILE A 6 -9.34 -27.70 1.56
N LEU A 7 -8.80 -28.90 1.37
CA LEU A 7 -7.56 -29.15 0.63
C LEU A 7 -7.76 -29.36 -0.88
N SER A 8 -8.95 -29.13 -1.39
CA SER A 8 -9.21 -29.24 -2.85
C SER A 8 -8.31 -28.26 -3.63
N GLY A 9 -7.55 -28.79 -4.60
CA GLY A 9 -6.60 -28.02 -5.41
C GLY A 9 -5.29 -27.64 -4.70
N VAL A 10 -5.11 -28.03 -3.43
CA VAL A 10 -3.83 -27.87 -2.73
C VAL A 10 -2.84 -28.94 -3.21
N GLY A 11 -1.60 -28.53 -3.55
CA GLY A 11 -0.52 -29.46 -3.89
C GLY A 11 -0.11 -30.27 -2.66
N LEU A 12 -0.41 -31.59 -2.71
CA LEU A 12 -0.11 -32.54 -1.63
C LEU A 12 1.01 -33.49 -2.06
N LYS A 13 2.00 -33.70 -1.18
CA LYS A 13 3.08 -34.69 -1.35
C LYS A 13 2.68 -36.12 -0.96
N GLN A 14 1.43 -36.33 -0.55
CA GLN A 14 0.89 -37.62 -0.12
C GLN A 14 -0.60 -37.75 -0.45
N ARG A 15 -1.08 -38.96 -0.59
CA ARG A 15 -2.53 -39.22 -0.66
C ARG A 15 -3.13 -39.22 0.74
N LEU A 16 -4.29 -38.59 0.87
CA LEU A 16 -5.05 -38.68 2.12
C LEU A 16 -5.79 -39.99 2.20
N THR A 17 -5.72 -40.66 3.36
CA THR A 17 -6.59 -41.80 3.62
C THR A 17 -8.04 -41.38 3.72
N PRO A 18 -9.05 -42.25 3.49
CA PRO A 18 -10.46 -41.91 3.62
C PRO A 18 -10.82 -41.33 5.01
N SER A 19 -10.20 -41.87 6.06
CA SER A 19 -10.37 -41.37 7.44
C SER A 19 -9.91 -39.92 7.58
N ILE A 20 -8.69 -39.60 7.15
CA ILE A 20 -8.13 -38.23 7.20
C ILE A 20 -8.94 -37.30 6.30
N ALA A 21 -9.24 -37.70 5.07
CA ALA A 21 -10.03 -36.91 4.12
C ALA A 21 -11.43 -36.57 4.64
N GLY A 22 -12.01 -37.48 5.43
CA GLY A 22 -13.33 -37.35 6.04
C GLY A 22 -13.38 -36.54 7.33
N MET A 23 -12.25 -36.12 7.91
CA MET A 23 -12.21 -35.35 9.17
C MET A 23 -12.97 -34.04 9.04
N ASN A 24 -13.69 -33.65 10.09
CA ASN A 24 -14.33 -32.35 10.18
C ASN A 24 -13.34 -31.35 10.75
N ILE A 25 -13.22 -30.22 10.07
CA ILE A 25 -12.38 -29.08 10.47
C ILE A 25 -13.30 -27.87 10.72
N ASP A 26 -13.18 -27.26 11.90
CA ASP A 26 -14.02 -26.15 12.33
C ASP A 26 -13.34 -24.78 12.12
N GLY A 27 -12.01 -24.79 11.97
CA GLY A 27 -11.23 -23.61 11.67
C GLY A 27 -9.83 -23.93 11.14
N LEU A 28 -9.14 -22.90 10.69
CA LEU A 28 -7.75 -23.02 10.26
C LEU A 28 -6.98 -21.76 10.63
N ASP A 29 -5.73 -21.92 11.04
CA ASP A 29 -4.82 -20.81 11.31
C ASP A 29 -3.34 -21.24 11.13
N PHE A 30 -2.44 -20.28 11.03
CA PHE A 30 -0.99 -20.42 11.02
C PHE A 30 -0.35 -19.82 12.30
N ASP A 31 -1.12 -19.18 13.16
CA ASP A 31 -0.71 -18.70 14.47
C ASP A 31 -1.26 -19.65 15.54
N SER A 32 -0.37 -20.38 16.23
CA SER A 32 -0.76 -21.35 17.25
C SER A 32 -1.65 -20.76 18.35
N ARG A 33 -1.46 -19.48 18.67
CA ARG A 33 -2.24 -18.75 19.70
C ARG A 33 -3.72 -18.58 19.33
N ARG A 34 -4.07 -18.71 18.04
CA ARG A 34 -5.44 -18.58 17.49
C ARG A 34 -6.09 -19.92 17.17
N ILE A 35 -5.40 -21.02 17.46
CA ILE A 35 -5.93 -22.36 17.28
C ILE A 35 -7.01 -22.65 18.35
N GLY A 36 -8.07 -23.29 17.92
CA GLY A 36 -9.17 -23.82 18.73
C GLY A 36 -9.44 -25.29 18.41
N PRO A 37 -10.49 -25.88 19.06
CA PRO A 37 -10.86 -27.27 18.83
C PRO A 37 -11.16 -27.57 17.36
N ASN A 38 -10.71 -28.74 16.88
CA ASN A 38 -10.91 -29.24 15.51
C ASN A 38 -10.30 -28.32 14.43
N PHE A 39 -9.22 -27.57 14.73
CA PHE A 39 -8.56 -26.73 13.74
C PHE A 39 -7.51 -27.48 12.94
N LEU A 40 -7.28 -27.00 11.72
CA LEU A 40 -6.13 -27.33 10.88
C LEU A 40 -5.04 -26.25 11.09
N PHE A 41 -3.88 -26.63 11.60
CA PHE A 41 -2.73 -25.75 11.77
C PHE A 41 -1.80 -25.80 10.58
N PHE A 42 -1.39 -24.64 10.04
CA PHE A 42 -0.43 -24.54 8.96
C PHE A 42 0.95 -24.14 9.49
N ALA A 43 1.89 -25.08 9.48
CA ALA A 43 3.25 -24.94 9.99
C ALA A 43 4.25 -24.79 8.84
N PHE A 44 4.66 -23.56 8.52
CA PHE A 44 5.62 -23.24 7.46
C PHE A 44 6.66 -22.22 7.94
N PRO A 45 7.85 -22.14 7.29
CA PRO A 45 8.87 -21.15 7.62
C PRO A 45 8.36 -19.73 7.40
N GLY A 46 8.45 -18.89 8.44
CA GLY A 46 8.25 -17.45 8.38
C GLY A 46 9.56 -16.70 8.08
N SER A 47 9.50 -15.37 7.95
CA SER A 47 10.69 -14.53 7.76
C SER A 47 11.59 -14.43 9.00
N ARG A 48 11.05 -14.65 10.19
CA ARG A 48 11.76 -14.53 11.48
C ARG A 48 11.73 -15.81 12.30
N THR A 49 10.72 -16.66 12.10
CA THR A 49 10.44 -17.81 12.97
C THR A 49 9.88 -18.94 12.12
N ASP A 50 10.25 -20.18 12.42
CA ASP A 50 9.70 -21.36 11.79
C ASP A 50 8.42 -21.80 12.52
N GLY A 51 7.29 -21.83 11.80
CA GLY A 51 5.98 -22.24 12.36
C GLY A 51 5.95 -23.64 12.94
N ARG A 52 6.88 -24.51 12.54
CA ARG A 52 6.99 -25.90 13.04
C ARG A 52 7.30 -25.97 14.54
N GLN A 53 7.97 -24.97 15.08
CA GLN A 53 8.27 -24.87 16.52
C GLN A 53 7.01 -24.76 17.39
N PHE A 54 5.86 -24.42 16.80
CA PHE A 54 4.60 -24.19 17.52
C PHE A 54 3.58 -25.31 17.32
N VAL A 55 3.99 -26.45 16.76
CA VAL A 55 3.07 -27.57 16.48
C VAL A 55 2.49 -28.14 17.76
N GLU A 56 3.30 -28.33 18.81
CA GLU A 56 2.85 -28.85 20.10
C GLU A 56 1.88 -27.88 20.78
N ASP A 57 2.18 -26.56 20.79
CA ASP A 57 1.26 -25.55 21.31
C ASP A 57 -0.08 -25.55 20.52
N ALA A 58 -0.03 -25.66 19.20
CA ALA A 58 -1.23 -25.75 18.39
C ALA A 58 -2.07 -26.99 18.71
N ARG A 59 -1.45 -28.15 18.92
CA ARG A 59 -2.14 -29.38 19.31
C ARG A 59 -2.78 -29.28 20.70
N THR A 60 -2.02 -28.76 21.65
CA THR A 60 -2.54 -28.53 23.02
C THR A 60 -3.79 -27.63 22.99
N ARG A 61 -3.89 -26.69 22.02
CA ARG A 61 -5.05 -25.81 21.83
C ARG A 61 -6.17 -26.42 21.00
N GLY A 62 -5.97 -27.65 20.45
CA GLY A 62 -7.02 -28.38 19.75
C GLY A 62 -6.84 -28.53 18.24
N ALA A 63 -5.63 -28.32 17.69
CA ALA A 63 -5.35 -28.67 16.32
C ALA A 63 -5.42 -30.19 16.14
N VAL A 64 -6.30 -30.66 15.23
CA VAL A 64 -6.49 -32.07 14.94
C VAL A 64 -5.64 -32.55 13.76
N ALA A 65 -5.09 -31.61 12.98
CA ALA A 65 -4.18 -31.88 11.87
C ALA A 65 -3.20 -30.73 11.68
N VAL A 66 -2.02 -31.06 11.17
CA VAL A 66 -0.97 -30.10 10.82
C VAL A 66 -0.66 -30.21 9.34
N ALA A 67 -0.59 -29.09 8.62
CA ALA A 67 -0.15 -29.01 7.23
C ALA A 67 1.23 -28.34 7.17
N SER A 68 2.22 -29.02 6.57
CA SER A 68 3.60 -28.54 6.48
C SER A 68 4.32 -29.05 5.22
N GLU A 69 5.34 -28.32 4.77
CA GLU A 69 6.23 -28.74 3.67
C GLU A 69 7.18 -29.87 4.10
N ALA A 70 7.57 -29.84 5.37
CA ALA A 70 8.45 -30.83 5.98
C ALA A 70 7.69 -32.08 6.47
N PRO A 71 8.37 -33.24 6.63
CA PRO A 71 7.79 -34.39 7.29
C PRO A 71 7.52 -34.10 8.77
N ALA A 72 6.66 -34.92 9.39
CA ALA A 72 6.50 -34.96 10.83
C ALA A 72 7.85 -35.23 11.51
N GLN A 73 8.02 -34.69 12.72
CA GLN A 73 9.17 -35.04 13.56
C GLN A 73 9.00 -36.42 14.15
N GLU A 74 10.10 -37.06 14.54
CA GLU A 74 10.08 -38.36 15.21
C GLU A 74 9.29 -38.25 16.52
N GLY A 75 8.37 -39.15 16.76
CA GLY A 75 7.47 -39.13 17.94
C GLY A 75 6.21 -38.28 17.75
N ASP A 76 5.97 -37.67 16.58
CA ASP A 76 4.76 -36.90 16.30
C ASP A 76 3.60 -37.86 15.91
N GLU A 77 2.71 -38.19 16.85
CA GLU A 77 1.62 -39.16 16.68
C GLU A 77 0.35 -38.58 16.01
N GLY A 78 0.32 -37.26 15.72
CA GLY A 78 -0.87 -36.62 15.18
C GLY A 78 -1.01 -36.72 13.66
N VAL A 79 -2.14 -36.26 13.14
CA VAL A 79 -2.36 -36.21 11.68
C VAL A 79 -1.47 -35.12 11.08
N TRP A 80 -0.59 -35.58 10.16
CA TRP A 80 0.36 -34.72 9.45
C TRP A 80 0.10 -34.77 7.94
N ILE A 81 -0.06 -33.58 7.33
CA ILE A 81 -0.36 -33.43 5.91
C ILE A 81 0.82 -32.73 5.25
N ARG A 82 1.51 -33.45 4.38
CA ARG A 82 2.63 -32.90 3.64
C ARG A 82 2.12 -32.16 2.39
N VAL A 83 2.37 -30.84 2.36
CA VAL A 83 2.04 -29.96 1.25
C VAL A 83 3.28 -29.60 0.44
N GLU A 84 3.10 -29.22 -0.82
CA GLU A 84 4.21 -28.80 -1.69
C GLU A 84 4.76 -27.43 -1.26
N HIS A 85 3.88 -26.48 -0.93
CA HIS A 85 4.22 -25.13 -0.50
C HIS A 85 3.24 -24.64 0.56
N GLY A 86 3.72 -24.41 1.79
CA GLY A 86 2.87 -24.12 2.95
C GLY A 86 2.04 -22.86 2.82
N ARG A 87 2.61 -21.75 2.31
CA ARG A 87 1.89 -20.49 2.13
C ARG A 87 0.82 -20.58 1.05
N GLN A 88 1.10 -21.26 -0.07
CA GLN A 88 0.11 -21.50 -1.13
C GLN A 88 -0.98 -22.44 -0.65
N ALA A 89 -0.62 -23.46 0.13
CA ALA A 89 -1.58 -24.38 0.74
C ALA A 89 -2.54 -23.63 1.69
N LEU A 90 -2.03 -22.75 2.55
CA LEU A 90 -2.86 -21.89 3.41
C LEU A 90 -3.80 -21.01 2.59
N ALA A 91 -3.31 -20.38 1.52
CA ALA A 91 -4.11 -19.49 0.69
C ALA A 91 -5.29 -20.23 0.04
N LEU A 92 -5.03 -21.38 -0.58
CA LEU A 92 -6.08 -22.19 -1.21
C LEU A 92 -7.04 -22.81 -0.20
N ALA A 93 -6.52 -23.32 0.93
CA ALA A 93 -7.34 -23.87 2.00
C ALA A 93 -8.26 -22.80 2.62
N ALA A 94 -7.75 -21.59 2.85
CA ALA A 94 -8.56 -20.47 3.33
C ALA A 94 -9.68 -20.12 2.33
N ARG A 95 -9.37 -20.02 1.04
CA ARG A 95 -10.38 -19.77 0.01
C ARG A 95 -11.48 -20.84 0.02
N ASN A 96 -11.11 -22.11 0.07
CA ASN A 96 -12.08 -23.21 0.11
C ASN A 96 -12.92 -23.17 1.39
N PHE A 97 -12.29 -22.98 2.55
CA PHE A 97 -12.97 -22.94 3.85
C PHE A 97 -14.01 -21.81 3.89
N TYR A 98 -13.67 -20.64 3.41
CA TYR A 98 -14.57 -19.48 3.33
C TYR A 98 -15.41 -19.43 2.03
N LYS A 99 -15.52 -20.55 1.28
CA LYS A 99 -16.38 -20.69 0.09
C LYS A 99 -16.05 -19.71 -1.04
N ARG A 100 -14.76 -19.45 -1.25
CA ARG A 100 -14.20 -18.64 -2.35
C ARG A 100 -14.91 -17.29 -2.50
N PRO A 101 -14.81 -16.41 -1.49
CA PRO A 101 -15.50 -15.13 -1.50
C PRO A 101 -15.03 -14.21 -2.63
N ASP A 102 -13.76 -14.33 -3.03
CA ASP A 102 -13.12 -13.58 -4.11
C ASP A 102 -13.78 -13.80 -5.48
N GLU A 103 -14.28 -14.98 -5.78
CA GLU A 103 -14.96 -15.29 -7.05
C GLU A 103 -16.32 -14.58 -7.19
N ARG A 104 -16.85 -14.02 -6.11
CA ARG A 104 -18.16 -13.36 -6.03
C ARG A 104 -18.06 -11.86 -5.79
N LEU A 105 -16.87 -11.28 -5.92
CA LEU A 105 -16.57 -9.87 -5.72
C LEU A 105 -15.86 -9.31 -6.95
N GLY A 106 -16.13 -8.07 -7.29
CA GLY A 106 -15.26 -7.31 -8.18
C GLY A 106 -14.00 -6.88 -7.44
N LEU A 107 -12.89 -7.63 -7.61
CA LEU A 107 -11.64 -7.30 -6.95
C LEU A 107 -10.72 -6.48 -7.86
N THR A 108 -10.25 -5.35 -7.35
CA THR A 108 -9.19 -4.54 -7.97
C THR A 108 -7.90 -4.67 -7.16
N GLY A 109 -6.85 -5.22 -7.78
CA GLY A 109 -5.50 -5.28 -7.21
C GLY A 109 -4.62 -4.18 -7.79
N ILE A 110 -3.87 -3.47 -6.94
CA ILE A 110 -3.03 -2.35 -7.37
C ILE A 110 -1.60 -2.61 -6.93
N THR A 111 -0.69 -2.69 -7.90
CA THR A 111 0.75 -2.80 -7.66
C THR A 111 1.51 -1.66 -8.33
N GLY A 112 2.79 -1.56 -8.03
CA GLY A 112 3.71 -0.53 -8.50
C GLY A 112 4.63 -0.07 -7.38
N THR A 113 5.57 0.81 -7.66
CA THR A 113 6.43 1.38 -6.61
C THR A 113 5.68 2.47 -5.85
N ASN A 114 5.23 3.49 -6.52
CA ASN A 114 4.53 4.66 -5.97
C ASN A 114 3.06 4.73 -6.44
N GLY A 115 2.21 5.47 -5.71
CA GLY A 115 0.83 5.77 -6.10
C GLY A 115 -0.22 4.72 -5.73
N LYS A 116 0.14 3.54 -5.23
CA LYS A 116 -0.80 2.47 -4.85
C LYS A 116 -1.91 2.96 -3.92
N THR A 117 -1.54 3.60 -2.83
CA THR A 117 -2.47 4.08 -1.81
C THR A 117 -3.43 5.12 -2.37
N THR A 118 -2.92 6.14 -3.07
CA THR A 118 -3.77 7.17 -3.67
C THR A 118 -4.72 6.57 -4.70
N THR A 119 -4.23 5.67 -5.55
CA THR A 119 -5.06 4.98 -6.55
C THR A 119 -6.13 4.11 -5.89
N SER A 120 -5.80 3.41 -4.78
CA SER A 120 -6.78 2.57 -4.09
C SER A 120 -7.92 3.39 -3.46
N TYR A 121 -7.60 4.54 -2.88
CA TYR A 121 -8.62 5.48 -2.36
C TYR A 121 -9.49 6.06 -3.49
N LEU A 122 -8.90 6.42 -4.63
CA LEU A 122 -9.64 6.91 -5.80
C LEU A 122 -10.58 5.83 -6.36
N VAL A 123 -10.12 4.59 -6.52
CA VAL A 123 -10.95 3.47 -6.99
C VAL A 123 -12.09 3.19 -6.01
N ASP A 124 -11.81 3.15 -4.70
CA ASP A 124 -12.84 2.97 -3.67
C ASP A 124 -13.89 4.09 -3.72
N SER A 125 -13.45 5.35 -3.88
CA SER A 125 -14.34 6.50 -4.00
C SER A 125 -15.25 6.39 -5.24
N VAL A 126 -14.70 6.01 -6.39
CA VAL A 126 -15.45 5.78 -7.63
C VAL A 126 -16.48 4.66 -7.46
N LEU A 127 -16.11 3.55 -6.84
CA LEU A 127 -17.01 2.43 -6.58
C LEU A 127 -18.15 2.84 -5.63
N ARG A 128 -17.85 3.59 -4.57
CA ARG A 128 -18.86 4.11 -3.64
C ARG A 128 -19.80 5.12 -4.32
N ALA A 129 -19.28 6.01 -5.15
CA ALA A 129 -20.09 6.94 -5.96
C ALA A 129 -21.05 6.19 -6.91
N ALA A 130 -20.65 4.98 -7.34
CA ALA A 130 -21.51 4.07 -8.10
C ALA A 130 -22.47 3.24 -7.23
N GLY A 131 -22.64 3.58 -5.94
CA GLY A 131 -23.55 2.90 -5.01
C GLY A 131 -23.10 1.51 -4.58
N ARG A 132 -21.79 1.17 -4.72
CA ARG A 132 -21.27 -0.14 -4.33
C ARG A 132 -20.94 -0.17 -2.84
N THR A 133 -21.24 -1.28 -2.18
CA THR A 133 -20.71 -1.57 -0.83
C THR A 133 -19.35 -2.19 -0.98
N THR A 134 -18.31 -1.53 -0.44
CA THR A 134 -16.91 -1.81 -0.75
C THR A 134 -16.08 -2.24 0.46
N ALA A 135 -14.93 -2.85 0.18
CA ALA A 135 -13.78 -2.87 1.08
C ALA A 135 -12.59 -2.16 0.42
N LEU A 136 -11.82 -1.43 1.22
CA LEU A 136 -10.52 -0.88 0.90
C LEU A 136 -9.48 -1.54 1.80
N ILE A 137 -8.44 -2.13 1.21
CA ILE A 137 -7.38 -2.83 1.94
C ILE A 137 -6.04 -2.24 1.52
N GLY A 138 -5.37 -1.54 2.41
CA GLY A 138 -4.14 -0.84 2.05
C GLY A 138 -3.24 -0.48 3.22
N THR A 139 -2.27 0.35 2.94
CA THR A 139 -1.19 0.73 3.88
C THR A 139 -1.70 1.50 5.09
N ILE A 140 -2.70 2.36 4.90
CA ILE A 140 -3.18 3.28 5.94
C ILE A 140 -4.17 2.57 6.87
N GLU A 141 -5.14 1.90 6.29
CA GLU A 141 -6.26 1.30 7.01
C GLU A 141 -6.93 0.21 6.17
N TYR A 142 -7.73 -0.62 6.81
CA TYR A 142 -8.72 -1.44 6.13
C TYR A 142 -10.10 -0.85 6.38
N ARG A 143 -10.85 -0.58 5.31
CA ARG A 143 -12.27 -0.23 5.39
C ARG A 143 -13.11 -1.41 4.96
N LEU A 144 -14.13 -1.73 5.71
CA LEU A 144 -15.01 -2.85 5.43
C LEU A 144 -16.47 -2.42 5.57
N ALA A 145 -17.17 -2.21 4.47
CA ALA A 145 -18.57 -1.76 4.46
C ALA A 145 -18.80 -0.56 5.42
N GLY A 146 -17.94 0.47 5.33
CA GLY A 146 -18.00 1.69 6.15
C GLY A 146 -17.30 1.62 7.51
N ARG A 147 -16.85 0.45 7.97
CA ARG A 147 -16.06 0.32 9.21
C ARG A 147 -14.58 0.44 8.91
N VAL A 148 -13.86 1.16 9.75
CA VAL A 148 -12.40 1.30 9.68
C VAL A 148 -11.77 0.31 10.67
N LEU A 149 -10.78 -0.45 10.20
CA LEU A 149 -9.98 -1.38 10.96
C LEU A 149 -8.49 -1.00 10.79
N PRO A 150 -7.66 -1.19 11.82
CA PRO A 150 -6.23 -0.90 11.71
C PRO A 150 -5.56 -1.81 10.66
N ALA A 151 -4.70 -1.23 9.82
CA ALA A 151 -3.88 -2.00 8.91
C ALA A 151 -2.66 -2.57 9.65
N VAL A 152 -2.49 -3.88 9.58
CA VAL A 152 -1.28 -4.55 10.10
C VAL A 152 -0.20 -4.61 9.04
N ASN A 153 -0.59 -4.81 7.79
CA ASN A 153 0.28 -4.83 6.61
C ASN A 153 -0.43 -4.15 5.45
N THR A 154 0.32 -3.60 4.50
CA THR A 154 -0.23 -3.07 3.24
C THR A 154 -1.13 -4.09 2.54
N THR A 155 -0.69 -5.34 2.51
CA THR A 155 -1.43 -6.50 2.01
C THR A 155 -1.47 -7.54 3.14
N PRO A 156 -2.62 -7.91 3.69
CA PRO A 156 -2.72 -8.88 4.77
C PRO A 156 -2.24 -10.28 4.35
N GLU A 157 -1.97 -11.15 5.32
CA GLU A 157 -1.70 -12.57 5.06
C GLU A 157 -2.93 -13.23 4.42
N SER A 158 -2.72 -14.29 3.64
CA SER A 158 -3.76 -14.89 2.79
C SER A 158 -5.03 -15.26 3.56
N LEU A 159 -4.90 -15.86 4.75
CA LEU A 159 -6.04 -16.21 5.59
C LEU A 159 -6.83 -14.97 6.04
N GLU A 160 -6.13 -13.93 6.46
CA GLU A 160 -6.76 -12.67 6.89
C GLU A 160 -7.46 -11.98 5.74
N LEU A 161 -6.81 -11.92 4.57
CA LEU A 161 -7.42 -11.40 3.35
C LEU A 161 -8.75 -12.09 3.04
N ILE A 162 -8.76 -13.42 3.02
CA ILE A 162 -9.97 -14.18 2.71
C ILE A 162 -11.05 -14.01 3.78
N ARG A 163 -10.68 -13.88 5.07
CA ARG A 163 -11.62 -13.52 6.15
C ARG A 163 -12.28 -12.16 5.91
N ILE A 164 -11.50 -11.15 5.52
CA ILE A 164 -12.02 -9.81 5.19
C ILE A 164 -13.01 -9.89 4.01
N LEU A 165 -12.65 -10.60 2.95
CA LEU A 165 -13.51 -10.76 1.77
C LEU A 165 -14.80 -11.54 2.11
N ALA A 166 -14.71 -12.58 2.94
CA ALA A 166 -15.88 -13.33 3.39
C ALA A 166 -16.81 -12.47 4.26
N GLU A 167 -16.24 -11.64 5.16
CA GLU A 167 -17.03 -10.72 5.98
C GLU A 167 -17.68 -9.62 5.12
N LEU A 168 -17.00 -9.11 4.10
CA LEU A 168 -17.56 -8.18 3.13
C LEU A 168 -18.80 -8.80 2.44
N ARG A 169 -18.70 -10.05 2.02
CA ARG A 169 -19.82 -10.79 1.42
C ARG A 169 -21.01 -10.96 2.39
N LYS A 170 -20.76 -11.29 3.66
CA LYS A 170 -21.81 -11.35 4.69
C LYS A 170 -22.55 -10.01 4.83
N ARG A 171 -21.83 -8.90 4.67
CA ARG A 171 -22.38 -7.53 4.67
C ARG A 171 -22.96 -7.08 3.35
N LYS A 172 -23.21 -8.00 2.42
CA LYS A 172 -23.73 -7.74 1.06
C LYS A 172 -22.79 -6.85 0.22
N GLY A 173 -21.50 -6.81 0.56
CA GLY A 173 -20.49 -6.14 -0.22
C GLY A 173 -20.31 -6.77 -1.59
N THR A 174 -19.93 -5.95 -2.58
CA THR A 174 -19.86 -6.33 -3.98
C THR A 174 -18.48 -6.14 -4.59
N HIS A 175 -17.68 -5.20 -4.07
CA HIS A 175 -16.36 -4.87 -4.61
C HIS A 175 -15.33 -4.72 -3.50
N ALA A 176 -14.06 -5.01 -3.82
CA ALA A 176 -12.96 -4.66 -2.96
C ALA A 176 -11.77 -4.12 -3.78
N THR A 177 -11.12 -3.11 -3.25
CA THR A 177 -9.91 -2.53 -3.80
C THR A 177 -8.77 -2.79 -2.82
N MET A 178 -7.63 -3.28 -3.32
CA MET A 178 -6.52 -3.57 -2.44
C MET A 178 -5.16 -3.20 -3.03
N GLU A 179 -4.29 -2.71 -2.18
CA GLU A 179 -2.88 -2.60 -2.49
C GLU A 179 -2.23 -3.98 -2.45
N VAL A 180 -1.52 -4.34 -3.52
CA VAL A 180 -0.79 -5.61 -3.65
C VAL A 180 0.70 -5.31 -3.73
N SER A 181 1.38 -5.44 -2.59
CA SER A 181 2.83 -5.20 -2.51
C SER A 181 3.61 -6.34 -3.19
N SER A 182 4.83 -6.02 -3.64
CA SER A 182 5.74 -7.04 -4.20
C SER A 182 6.10 -8.13 -3.18
N HIS A 183 6.25 -7.76 -1.90
CA HIS A 183 6.42 -8.72 -0.81
C HIS A 183 5.24 -9.69 -0.70
N ALA A 184 4.00 -9.17 -0.80
CA ALA A 184 2.81 -10.00 -0.72
C ALA A 184 2.72 -11.00 -1.89
N LEU A 185 3.11 -10.59 -3.08
CA LEU A 185 3.18 -11.46 -4.25
C LEU A 185 4.26 -12.53 -4.09
N ALA A 186 5.48 -12.14 -3.71
CA ALA A 186 6.58 -13.07 -3.46
C ALA A 186 6.28 -14.05 -2.32
N LEU A 187 5.58 -13.60 -1.28
CA LEU A 187 5.17 -14.41 -0.12
C LEU A 187 3.81 -15.11 -0.29
N SER A 188 3.27 -15.17 -1.52
CA SER A 188 2.02 -15.87 -1.84
C SER A 188 0.79 -15.43 -1.02
N ARG A 189 0.75 -14.17 -0.54
CA ARG A 189 -0.38 -13.68 0.27
C ARG A 189 -1.67 -13.54 -0.53
N VAL A 190 -1.57 -13.35 -1.84
CA VAL A 190 -2.70 -13.26 -2.77
C VAL A 190 -2.79 -14.46 -3.71
N TYR A 191 -2.09 -15.55 -3.40
CA TYR A 191 -2.08 -16.76 -4.23
C TYR A 191 -3.49 -17.34 -4.36
N GLY A 192 -3.88 -17.63 -5.59
CA GLY A 192 -5.20 -18.18 -5.91
C GLY A 192 -6.35 -17.15 -5.90
N VAL A 193 -6.12 -15.88 -5.54
CA VAL A 193 -7.15 -14.84 -5.52
C VAL A 193 -7.47 -14.38 -6.93
N HIS A 194 -8.78 -14.32 -7.26
CA HIS A 194 -9.29 -13.89 -8.55
C HIS A 194 -9.45 -12.37 -8.60
N PHE A 195 -8.64 -11.69 -9.38
CA PHE A 195 -8.77 -10.26 -9.65
C PHE A 195 -9.55 -10.03 -10.94
N HIS A 196 -10.58 -9.16 -10.86
CA HIS A 196 -11.26 -8.66 -12.04
C HIS A 196 -10.38 -7.64 -12.76
N THR A 197 -9.80 -6.70 -12.00
CA THR A 197 -8.95 -5.64 -12.52
C THR A 197 -7.62 -5.62 -11.79
N ALA A 198 -6.52 -5.52 -12.53
CA ALA A 198 -5.19 -5.30 -11.97
C ALA A 198 -4.61 -4.00 -12.52
N ILE A 199 -4.02 -3.17 -11.64
CA ILE A 199 -3.43 -1.88 -11.98
C ILE A 199 -1.92 -1.93 -11.73
N PHE A 200 -1.12 -1.47 -12.70
CA PHE A 200 0.32 -1.19 -12.51
C PHE A 200 0.56 0.31 -12.60
N THR A 201 0.98 0.93 -11.49
CA THR A 201 1.15 2.38 -11.44
C THR A 201 2.46 2.85 -12.05
N ASN A 202 3.59 2.35 -11.57
CA ASN A 202 4.94 2.68 -12.04
C ASN A 202 5.96 1.71 -11.44
N PHE A 203 7.19 1.75 -11.99
CA PHE A 203 8.28 0.91 -11.52
C PHE A 203 9.58 1.73 -11.37
N THR A 204 10.01 1.96 -10.13
CA THR A 204 11.26 2.63 -9.78
C THR A 204 11.99 1.84 -8.69
N ARG A 205 13.21 2.23 -8.35
CA ARG A 205 14.05 1.53 -7.37
C ARG A 205 13.45 1.57 -5.97
N ASP A 206 13.16 0.40 -5.41
CA ASP A 206 12.76 0.20 -4.02
C ASP A 206 12.92 -1.28 -3.62
N HIS A 207 12.89 -1.58 -2.31
CA HIS A 207 12.83 -2.94 -1.75
C HIS A 207 13.92 -3.91 -2.23
N LEU A 208 15.13 -3.42 -2.61
CA LEU A 208 16.23 -4.27 -3.03
C LEU A 208 16.86 -5.05 -1.86
N ASP A 209 16.64 -4.61 -0.63
CA ASP A 209 16.96 -5.34 0.60
C ASP A 209 16.22 -6.69 0.71
N PHE A 210 15.03 -6.79 0.11
CA PHE A 210 14.21 -8.01 0.06
C PHE A 210 14.35 -8.76 -1.26
N HIS A 211 14.29 -8.05 -2.39
CA HIS A 211 14.25 -8.67 -3.72
C HIS A 211 15.64 -8.93 -4.33
N GLY A 212 16.70 -8.30 -3.79
CA GLY A 212 18.06 -8.41 -4.30
C GLY A 212 18.31 -7.58 -5.56
N THR A 213 17.54 -7.78 -6.63
CA THR A 213 17.70 -7.07 -7.92
C THR A 213 16.41 -6.43 -8.42
N MET A 214 16.55 -5.48 -9.35
CA MET A 214 15.40 -4.83 -10.00
C MET A 214 14.58 -5.84 -10.82
N GLU A 215 15.22 -6.81 -11.45
CA GLU A 215 14.57 -7.86 -12.25
C GLU A 215 13.68 -8.74 -11.36
N GLN A 216 14.18 -9.18 -10.21
CA GLN A 216 13.41 -9.96 -9.24
C GLN A 216 12.25 -9.14 -8.64
N TYR A 217 12.49 -7.86 -8.38
CA TYR A 217 11.46 -6.94 -7.90
C TYR A 217 10.33 -6.76 -8.94
N PHE A 218 10.67 -6.59 -10.21
CA PHE A 218 9.71 -6.51 -11.30
C PHE A 218 8.96 -7.82 -11.50
N ALA A 219 9.69 -8.96 -11.52
CA ALA A 219 9.12 -10.29 -11.64
C ALA A 219 8.08 -10.58 -10.54
N ALA A 220 8.36 -10.17 -9.29
CA ALA A 220 7.39 -10.28 -8.21
C ALA A 220 6.09 -9.51 -8.50
N LYS A 221 6.17 -8.28 -9.02
CA LYS A 221 4.96 -7.49 -9.36
C LYS A 221 4.18 -8.07 -10.54
N ARG A 222 4.87 -8.69 -11.51
CA ARG A 222 4.25 -9.33 -12.68
C ARG A 222 3.30 -10.47 -12.27
N LEU A 223 3.56 -11.15 -11.16
CA LEU A 223 2.70 -12.23 -10.67
C LEU A 223 1.22 -11.82 -10.52
N LEU A 224 0.92 -10.54 -10.24
CA LEU A 224 -0.45 -10.06 -10.19
C LEU A 224 -1.16 -10.17 -11.55
N PHE A 225 -0.43 -10.04 -12.64
CA PHE A 225 -0.94 -10.07 -14.01
C PHE A 225 -0.85 -11.45 -14.63
N GLU A 226 0.01 -12.30 -14.12
CA GLU A 226 0.15 -13.71 -14.54
C GLU A 226 -0.89 -14.61 -13.87
N GLY A 227 -1.54 -14.13 -12.78
CA GLY A 227 -2.60 -14.84 -12.09
C GLY A 227 -2.16 -15.69 -10.91
N ALA A 228 -0.92 -15.58 -10.41
CA ALA A 228 -0.42 -16.16 -9.13
C ALA A 228 -1.28 -17.30 -8.52
N GLY A 229 -1.44 -18.43 -9.21
CA GLY A 229 -2.29 -19.56 -8.79
C GLY A 229 -3.80 -19.40 -9.07
N ALA A 230 -4.20 -18.36 -9.78
CA ALA A 230 -5.55 -18.08 -10.29
C ALA A 230 -5.48 -17.71 -11.78
N PRO A 231 -6.59 -17.66 -12.52
CA PRO A 231 -6.60 -17.04 -13.84
C PRO A 231 -6.08 -15.60 -13.80
N PRO A 232 -5.41 -15.11 -14.86
CA PRO A 232 -5.03 -13.74 -15.01
C PRO A 232 -6.24 -12.77 -14.84
N PRO A 233 -6.01 -11.50 -14.48
CA PRO A 233 -7.08 -10.52 -14.35
C PRO A 233 -7.79 -10.34 -15.68
N ARG A 234 -9.11 -10.08 -15.63
CA ARG A 234 -9.89 -9.80 -16.84
C ARG A 234 -9.44 -8.52 -17.53
N VAL A 235 -9.11 -7.49 -16.74
CA VAL A 235 -8.63 -6.19 -17.24
C VAL A 235 -7.32 -5.81 -16.56
N ALA A 236 -6.33 -5.44 -17.35
CA ALA A 236 -5.06 -4.86 -16.90
C ALA A 236 -5.04 -3.35 -17.23
N VAL A 237 -4.88 -2.51 -16.23
CA VAL A 237 -4.76 -1.05 -16.37
C VAL A 237 -3.28 -0.69 -16.17
N LEU A 238 -2.59 -0.35 -17.25
CA LEU A 238 -1.13 -0.26 -17.32
C LEU A 238 -0.66 1.14 -17.69
N ASN A 239 0.34 1.66 -16.97
CA ASN A 239 0.94 2.95 -17.27
C ASN A 239 1.82 2.87 -18.53
N SER A 240 1.38 3.50 -19.62
CA SER A 240 2.11 3.52 -20.90
C SER A 240 3.34 4.42 -20.89
N ASP A 241 3.44 5.36 -19.96
CA ASP A 241 4.55 6.28 -19.87
C ASP A 241 5.72 5.71 -19.02
N ASP A 242 5.53 4.53 -18.41
CA ASP A 242 6.59 3.77 -17.71
C ASP A 242 7.13 2.67 -18.64
N GLU A 243 8.40 2.76 -18.99
CA GLU A 243 9.05 1.86 -19.94
C GLU A 243 9.07 0.41 -19.46
N SER A 244 9.31 0.18 -18.16
CA SER A 244 9.30 -1.16 -17.59
C SER A 244 7.90 -1.78 -17.67
N VAL A 245 6.85 -0.99 -17.39
CA VAL A 245 5.47 -1.44 -17.45
C VAL A 245 5.05 -1.74 -18.90
N ARG A 246 5.51 -0.98 -19.87
CA ARG A 246 5.27 -1.27 -21.30
C ARG A 246 5.82 -2.63 -21.74
N GLY A 247 6.92 -3.06 -21.15
CA GLY A 247 7.55 -4.35 -21.43
C GLY A 247 6.80 -5.57 -20.87
N ILE A 248 5.68 -5.40 -20.15
CA ILE A 248 4.95 -6.51 -19.54
C ILE A 248 4.24 -7.37 -20.60
N THR A 249 4.46 -8.66 -20.56
CA THR A 249 3.72 -9.63 -21.38
C THR A 249 2.55 -10.18 -20.59
N LEU A 250 1.36 -10.07 -21.15
CA LEU A 250 0.12 -10.54 -20.51
C LEU A 250 -0.38 -11.83 -21.15
N ALA A 251 -1.17 -12.59 -20.39
CA ALA A 251 -1.85 -13.77 -20.89
C ALA A 251 -2.91 -13.40 -21.94
N LYS A 252 -3.14 -14.32 -22.90
CA LYS A 252 -4.22 -14.15 -23.88
C LYS A 252 -5.58 -14.06 -23.18
N GLY A 253 -6.40 -13.08 -23.58
CA GLY A 253 -7.75 -12.86 -23.04
C GLY A 253 -7.83 -11.78 -21.97
N THR A 254 -6.71 -11.27 -21.46
CA THR A 254 -6.70 -10.06 -20.62
C THR A 254 -6.92 -8.84 -21.50
N GLU A 255 -7.92 -8.05 -21.20
CA GLU A 255 -8.17 -6.75 -21.85
C GLU A 255 -7.20 -5.71 -21.28
N ILE A 256 -6.57 -4.89 -22.12
CA ILE A 256 -5.54 -3.94 -21.69
C ILE A 256 -6.04 -2.50 -21.86
N TYR A 257 -6.01 -1.74 -20.78
CA TYR A 257 -6.23 -0.29 -20.78
C TYR A 257 -4.89 0.41 -20.50
N TRP A 258 -4.21 0.80 -21.59
CA TRP A 258 -3.01 1.63 -21.49
C TRP A 258 -3.38 3.05 -21.10
N TYR A 259 -2.90 3.54 -19.96
CA TYR A 259 -3.15 4.90 -19.53
C TYR A 259 -1.88 5.73 -19.41
N GLY A 260 -2.00 7.05 -19.61
CA GLY A 260 -0.86 7.96 -19.51
C GLY A 260 -1.15 9.35 -20.06
N LEU A 261 -0.09 10.15 -20.20
CA LEU A 261 -0.10 11.47 -20.81
C LEU A 261 0.44 11.43 -22.25
N GLY A 262 1.25 10.43 -22.56
CA GLY A 262 1.87 10.20 -23.87
C GLY A 262 0.88 9.88 -24.96
N ALA A 263 1.33 9.88 -26.22
CA ALA A 263 0.50 9.61 -27.39
C ALA A 263 0.02 8.15 -27.46
N GLU A 264 0.77 7.26 -26.89
CA GLU A 264 0.56 5.81 -26.87
C GLU A 264 -0.58 5.37 -25.91
N ALA A 265 -0.99 6.27 -24.99
CA ALA A 265 -2.05 5.98 -24.04
C ALA A 265 -3.43 5.96 -24.70
N GLY A 266 -4.14 4.82 -24.58
CA GLY A 266 -5.54 4.71 -25.00
C GLY A 266 -6.48 5.47 -24.05
N LEU A 267 -6.19 5.44 -22.75
CA LEU A 267 -6.86 6.22 -21.69
C LEU A 267 -5.94 7.40 -21.32
N ARG A 268 -6.28 8.60 -21.76
CA ARG A 268 -5.36 9.73 -21.77
C ARG A 268 -5.96 10.97 -21.12
N ALA A 269 -5.13 11.71 -20.35
CA ALA A 269 -5.48 13.07 -19.90
C ALA A 269 -5.07 14.12 -20.94
N ARG A 270 -5.96 15.08 -21.16
CA ARG A 270 -5.74 16.25 -22.03
C ARG A 270 -6.05 17.53 -21.29
N ASN A 271 -5.43 18.64 -21.70
CA ASN A 271 -5.70 19.98 -21.15
C ASN A 271 -5.55 20.02 -19.61
N VAL A 272 -4.47 19.41 -19.10
CA VAL A 272 -4.23 19.32 -17.66
C VAL A 272 -3.89 20.68 -17.09
N VAL A 273 -4.72 21.13 -16.14
CA VAL A 273 -4.48 22.31 -15.32
C VAL A 273 -4.26 21.85 -13.89
N SER A 274 -3.14 22.24 -13.30
CA SER A 274 -2.77 21.96 -11.90
C SER A 274 -2.62 23.27 -11.15
N SER A 275 -3.28 23.38 -10.01
CA SER A 275 -3.22 24.55 -9.15
C SER A 275 -3.29 24.15 -7.68
N PHE A 276 -3.19 25.10 -6.76
CA PHE A 276 -3.46 24.87 -5.34
C PHE A 276 -4.92 24.45 -5.06
N GLY A 277 -5.86 24.74 -5.97
CA GLY A 277 -7.26 24.31 -5.87
C GLY A 277 -7.50 22.89 -6.37
N GLY A 278 -6.48 22.22 -6.88
CA GLY A 278 -6.57 20.84 -7.39
C GLY A 278 -6.24 20.70 -8.88
N LEU A 279 -6.75 19.63 -9.46
CA LEU A 279 -6.54 19.24 -10.85
C LEU A 279 -7.84 19.37 -11.66
N ARG A 280 -7.72 19.84 -12.90
CA ARG A 280 -8.77 19.80 -13.93
C ARG A 280 -8.19 19.30 -15.24
N PHE A 281 -8.85 18.36 -15.88
CA PHE A 281 -8.46 17.84 -17.20
C PHE A 281 -9.60 17.06 -17.86
N GLU A 282 -9.45 16.82 -19.15
CA GLU A 282 -10.34 15.95 -19.92
C GLU A 282 -9.73 14.54 -19.99
N VAL A 283 -10.53 13.51 -19.67
CA VAL A 283 -10.17 12.11 -19.93
C VAL A 283 -10.72 11.71 -21.28
N GLN A 284 -9.85 11.12 -22.12
CA GLN A 284 -10.19 10.51 -23.40
C GLN A 284 -9.92 9.02 -23.38
N PHE A 285 -10.90 8.19 -23.79
CA PHE A 285 -10.76 6.75 -24.00
C PHE A 285 -11.53 6.32 -25.25
N GLY A 286 -10.82 6.05 -26.33
CA GLY A 286 -11.45 5.87 -27.65
C GLY A 286 -12.27 7.09 -28.07
N LYS A 287 -13.58 6.90 -28.27
CA LYS A 287 -14.53 7.99 -28.58
C LYS A 287 -15.11 8.68 -27.33
N LEU A 288 -14.91 8.08 -26.17
CA LEU A 288 -15.40 8.60 -24.90
C LEU A 288 -14.56 9.80 -24.47
N ARG A 289 -15.22 10.87 -24.00
CA ARG A 289 -14.59 12.04 -23.41
C ARG A 289 -15.41 12.54 -22.25
N PHE A 290 -14.74 12.90 -21.13
CA PHE A 290 -15.39 13.51 -19.98
C PHE A 290 -14.40 14.35 -19.16
N ALA A 291 -14.91 15.40 -18.54
CA ALA A 291 -14.13 16.27 -17.69
C ALA A 291 -13.97 15.63 -16.30
N VAL A 292 -12.80 15.84 -15.71
CA VAL A 292 -12.46 15.43 -14.34
C VAL A 292 -11.95 16.62 -13.57
N GLU A 293 -12.51 16.81 -12.38
CA GLU A 293 -11.99 17.73 -11.37
C GLU A 293 -11.63 16.93 -10.12
N SER A 294 -10.54 17.31 -9.47
CA SER A 294 -10.07 16.63 -8.25
C SER A 294 -9.42 17.62 -7.30
N PRO A 295 -9.69 17.55 -5.99
CA PRO A 295 -8.95 18.32 -4.99
C PRO A 295 -7.48 17.90 -4.83
N LEU A 296 -7.10 16.70 -5.35
CA LEU A 296 -5.72 16.24 -5.31
C LEU A 296 -4.83 17.10 -6.20
N ILE A 297 -3.58 17.28 -5.81
CA ILE A 297 -2.64 18.21 -6.42
C ILE A 297 -1.50 17.45 -7.09
N GLY A 298 -0.99 17.98 -8.20
CA GLY A 298 0.24 17.55 -8.84
C GLY A 298 0.09 16.49 -9.90
N LYS A 299 1.03 16.51 -10.86
CA LYS A 299 1.03 15.67 -12.05
C LYS A 299 0.96 14.18 -11.76
N ILE A 300 1.56 13.72 -10.65
CA ILE A 300 1.51 12.31 -10.25
C ILE A 300 0.07 11.84 -9.99
N ASN A 301 -0.78 12.73 -9.48
CA ASN A 301 -2.17 12.39 -9.24
C ASN A 301 -3.02 12.35 -10.52
N VAL A 302 -2.59 12.96 -11.62
CA VAL A 302 -3.20 12.73 -12.93
C VAL A 302 -3.09 11.26 -13.32
N TYR A 303 -1.92 10.64 -13.14
CA TYR A 303 -1.72 9.21 -13.39
C TYR A 303 -2.58 8.34 -12.45
N ASN A 304 -2.60 8.66 -11.15
CA ASN A 304 -3.42 7.92 -10.18
C ASN A 304 -4.92 7.99 -10.52
N ILE A 305 -5.39 9.17 -10.96
CA ILE A 305 -6.77 9.40 -11.38
C ILE A 305 -7.08 8.64 -12.68
N LEU A 306 -6.19 8.67 -13.68
CA LEU A 306 -6.35 7.89 -14.91
C LEU A 306 -6.43 6.39 -14.62
N ALA A 307 -5.59 5.87 -13.73
CA ALA A 307 -5.64 4.48 -13.30
C ALA A 307 -6.99 4.13 -12.65
N ALA A 308 -7.52 5.04 -11.80
CA ALA A 308 -8.84 4.87 -11.19
C ALA A 308 -9.98 4.98 -12.22
N CYS A 309 -9.87 5.87 -13.22
CA CYS A 309 -10.78 5.92 -14.35
C CYS A 309 -10.80 4.58 -15.10
N GLY A 310 -9.62 4.01 -15.40
CA GLY A 310 -9.50 2.70 -16.04
C GLY A 310 -10.19 1.59 -15.24
N ALA A 311 -10.01 1.59 -13.92
CA ALA A 311 -10.73 0.65 -13.05
C ALA A 311 -12.25 0.88 -13.07
N GLY A 312 -12.71 2.12 -12.98
CA GLY A 312 -14.14 2.44 -13.08
C GLY A 312 -14.76 1.97 -14.41
N LEU A 313 -14.08 2.26 -15.52
CA LEU A 313 -14.50 1.83 -16.86
C LEU A 313 -14.53 0.30 -17.01
N SER A 314 -13.58 -0.42 -16.40
CA SER A 314 -13.54 -1.89 -16.42
C SER A 314 -14.76 -2.54 -15.76
N TYR A 315 -15.40 -1.83 -14.83
CA TYR A 315 -16.66 -2.24 -14.19
C TYR A 315 -17.90 -1.68 -14.88
N GLY A 316 -17.76 -1.00 -16.02
CA GLY A 316 -18.88 -0.39 -16.74
C GLY A 316 -19.53 0.79 -16.00
N ILE A 317 -18.79 1.47 -15.12
CA ILE A 317 -19.29 2.64 -14.40
C ILE A 317 -19.35 3.83 -15.38
N ALA A 318 -20.47 4.57 -15.36
CA ALA A 318 -20.67 5.73 -16.23
C ALA A 318 -19.64 6.85 -15.95
N PRO A 319 -19.14 7.54 -16.97
CA PRO A 319 -18.11 8.58 -16.86
C PRO A 319 -18.43 9.67 -15.83
N GLU A 320 -19.68 10.11 -15.76
CA GLU A 320 -20.14 11.14 -14.83
C GLU A 320 -20.05 10.66 -13.38
N THR A 321 -20.30 9.37 -13.15
CA THR A 321 -20.16 8.74 -11.83
C THR A 321 -18.71 8.59 -11.46
N ILE A 322 -17.82 8.25 -12.42
CA ILE A 322 -16.36 8.20 -12.22
C ILE A 322 -15.87 9.59 -11.84
N ALA A 323 -16.22 10.62 -12.60
CA ALA A 323 -15.82 12.00 -12.34
C ALA A 323 -16.28 12.47 -10.96
N ARG A 324 -17.53 12.19 -10.58
CA ARG A 324 -18.05 12.50 -9.24
C ARG A 324 -17.25 11.78 -8.13
N GLY A 325 -17.01 10.48 -8.27
CA GLY A 325 -16.25 9.73 -7.27
C GLY A 325 -14.81 10.24 -7.09
N ILE A 326 -14.19 10.77 -8.15
CA ILE A 326 -12.88 11.41 -8.09
C ILE A 326 -12.97 12.76 -7.36
N ALA A 327 -13.97 13.58 -7.66
CA ALA A 327 -14.19 14.87 -7.03
C ALA A 327 -14.52 14.76 -5.52
N ASP A 328 -15.23 13.70 -5.13
CA ASP A 328 -15.63 13.43 -3.75
C ASP A 328 -14.43 13.05 -2.83
N LEU A 329 -13.28 12.70 -3.39
CA LEU A 329 -12.09 12.37 -2.61
C LEU A 329 -11.31 13.63 -2.25
N ALA A 330 -11.61 14.22 -1.11
CA ALA A 330 -10.99 15.48 -0.66
C ALA A 330 -9.48 15.38 -0.43
N ALA A 331 -8.99 14.30 0.17
CA ALA A 331 -7.58 14.05 0.46
C ALA A 331 -7.32 12.55 0.69
N VAL A 332 -6.07 12.13 0.57
CA VAL A 332 -5.59 10.83 1.02
C VAL A 332 -4.68 11.05 2.22
N PRO A 333 -4.94 10.43 3.38
CA PRO A 333 -4.16 10.69 4.59
C PRO A 333 -2.65 10.48 4.36
N GLY A 334 -1.85 11.48 4.70
CA GLY A 334 -0.40 11.45 4.57
C GLY A 334 0.14 11.37 3.13
N ARG A 335 -0.61 11.82 2.14
CA ARG A 335 -0.19 11.92 0.73
C ARG A 335 -0.36 13.35 0.23
N PHE A 336 0.68 14.17 0.36
CA PHE A 336 0.64 15.62 0.18
C PHE A 336 -0.58 16.24 0.88
N GLU A 337 -0.86 15.77 2.10
CA GLU A 337 -2.01 16.18 2.88
C GLU A 337 -1.77 17.58 3.46
N ARG A 338 -2.62 18.52 3.08
CA ARG A 338 -2.47 19.91 3.53
C ARG A 338 -2.87 20.09 4.97
N VAL A 339 -2.06 20.84 5.70
CA VAL A 339 -2.39 21.37 7.04
C VAL A 339 -2.62 22.87 6.90
N ASP A 340 -3.84 23.30 7.15
CA ASP A 340 -4.28 24.67 6.93
C ASP A 340 -4.96 25.22 8.19
N GLU A 341 -4.33 26.22 8.80
CA GLU A 341 -4.83 27.00 9.95
C GLU A 341 -4.91 28.50 9.59
N GLY A 342 -4.94 28.86 8.30
CA GLY A 342 -4.99 30.22 7.81
C GLY A 342 -3.63 30.92 7.65
N GLN A 343 -2.54 30.17 7.68
CA GLN A 343 -1.19 30.68 7.43
C GLN A 343 -1.00 31.05 5.94
N PRO A 344 -0.12 32.06 5.61
CA PRO A 344 0.10 32.53 4.23
C PRO A 344 1.08 31.67 3.43
N PHE A 345 1.38 30.45 3.88
CA PHE A 345 2.23 29.47 3.22
C PHE A 345 1.56 28.09 3.28
N VAL A 346 2.00 27.16 2.42
CA VAL A 346 1.45 25.82 2.40
C VAL A 346 2.25 24.91 3.32
N VAL A 347 1.56 24.07 4.10
CA VAL A 347 2.15 22.96 4.85
C VAL A 347 1.56 21.68 4.29
N ALA A 348 2.42 20.73 3.85
CA ALA A 348 2.02 19.44 3.32
C ALA A 348 2.72 18.31 4.07
N VAL A 349 1.94 17.30 4.50
CA VAL A 349 2.45 16.09 5.15
C VAL A 349 2.46 14.96 4.14
N ASP A 350 3.59 14.26 3.99
CA ASP A 350 3.75 13.19 3.01
C ASP A 350 4.52 11.98 3.57
N TYR A 351 4.20 10.81 3.05
CA TYR A 351 4.85 9.53 3.42
C TYR A 351 6.15 9.27 2.65
N ALA A 352 6.71 10.23 1.94
CA ALA A 352 7.94 10.10 1.19
C ALA A 352 9.12 9.73 2.10
N HIS A 353 9.56 8.47 2.04
CA HIS A 353 10.61 7.87 2.87
C HIS A 353 11.69 7.14 2.05
N THR A 354 11.74 7.42 0.75
CA THR A 354 12.81 7.02 -0.19
C THR A 354 13.28 8.25 -0.96
N ASP A 355 14.47 8.18 -1.54
CA ASP A 355 15.02 9.27 -2.37
C ASP A 355 14.13 9.60 -3.56
N ASP A 356 13.60 8.58 -4.26
CA ASP A 356 12.66 8.76 -5.38
C ASP A 356 11.33 9.40 -4.93
N ALA A 357 10.72 8.90 -3.84
CA ALA A 357 9.48 9.48 -3.32
C ALA A 357 9.69 10.94 -2.85
N LEU A 358 10.83 11.23 -2.21
CA LEU A 358 11.18 12.57 -1.76
C LEU A 358 11.39 13.51 -2.96
N ARG A 359 12.08 13.06 -4.02
CA ARG A 359 12.21 13.81 -5.27
C ARG A 359 10.84 14.13 -5.88
N ASN A 360 9.94 13.16 -5.91
CA ASN A 360 8.62 13.31 -6.49
C ASN A 360 7.75 14.30 -5.72
N VAL A 361 7.76 14.25 -4.36
CA VAL A 361 6.95 15.18 -3.54
C VAL A 361 7.50 16.61 -3.61
N VAL A 362 8.82 16.79 -3.64
CA VAL A 362 9.43 18.12 -3.80
C VAL A 362 9.18 18.65 -5.21
N ALA A 363 9.30 17.82 -6.24
CA ALA A 363 8.98 18.22 -7.63
C ALA A 363 7.49 18.61 -7.76
N LEU A 364 6.58 17.91 -7.06
CA LEU A 364 5.18 18.31 -6.99
C LEU A 364 5.05 19.71 -6.38
N ALA A 365 5.70 19.98 -5.25
CA ALA A 365 5.68 21.28 -4.61
C ALA A 365 6.24 22.38 -5.54
N ARG A 366 7.37 22.13 -6.21
CA ARG A 366 7.96 23.05 -7.19
C ARG A 366 7.01 23.36 -8.35
N GLY A 367 6.26 22.36 -8.82
CA GLY A 367 5.26 22.52 -9.88
C GLY A 367 4.10 23.47 -9.53
N LEU A 368 3.95 23.84 -8.28
CA LEU A 368 2.98 24.84 -7.77
C LEU A 368 3.56 26.26 -7.76
N ASN A 369 4.79 26.45 -8.24
CA ASN A 369 5.51 27.74 -8.31
C ASN A 369 5.60 28.48 -6.95
N PRO A 370 6.06 27.82 -5.87
CA PRO A 370 6.28 28.48 -4.59
C PRO A 370 7.47 29.47 -4.67
N LYS A 371 7.54 30.39 -3.72
CA LYS A 371 8.74 31.23 -3.53
C LYS A 371 9.92 30.38 -3.09
N ARG A 372 9.71 29.51 -2.10
CA ARG A 372 10.71 28.54 -1.60
C ARG A 372 10.05 27.22 -1.26
N VAL A 373 10.81 26.13 -1.31
CA VAL A 373 10.44 24.83 -0.75
C VAL A 373 11.33 24.54 0.45
N ILE A 374 10.71 24.31 1.60
CA ILE A 374 11.34 23.91 2.84
C ILE A 374 11.00 22.44 3.06
N THR A 375 12.00 21.57 3.14
CA THR A 375 11.78 20.14 3.31
C THR A 375 12.30 19.67 4.66
N LEU A 376 11.40 19.15 5.48
CA LEU A 376 11.74 18.40 6.69
C LEU A 376 11.64 16.91 6.37
N PHE A 377 12.70 16.14 6.68
CA PHE A 377 12.71 14.70 6.53
C PHE A 377 13.53 13.99 7.60
N GLY A 378 13.22 12.72 7.80
CA GLY A 378 13.99 11.80 8.61
C GLY A 378 14.12 10.44 7.94
N CYS A 379 15.05 9.60 8.45
CA CYS A 379 15.24 8.23 7.99
C CYS A 379 14.89 7.24 9.10
N GLY A 380 14.32 6.09 8.75
CA GLY A 380 14.05 5.02 9.71
C GLY A 380 15.30 4.24 10.09
N GLY A 381 15.41 3.87 11.38
CA GLY A 381 16.38 2.89 11.87
C GLY A 381 15.98 1.45 11.52
N ASP A 382 16.93 0.51 11.61
CA ASP A 382 16.76 -0.91 11.25
C ASP A 382 16.22 -1.10 9.83
N ARG A 383 16.72 -0.27 8.92
CA ARG A 383 16.35 -0.24 7.49
C ARG A 383 17.62 -0.07 6.64
N ASP A 384 17.43 -0.12 5.32
CA ASP A 384 18.52 0.10 4.35
C ASP A 384 19.24 1.44 4.62
N ARG A 385 20.46 1.37 5.13
CA ARG A 385 21.30 2.53 5.44
C ARG A 385 21.80 3.23 4.18
N THR A 386 21.91 2.52 3.06
CA THR A 386 22.48 3.06 1.82
C THR A 386 21.62 4.15 1.20
N LYS A 387 20.31 4.15 1.49
CA LYS A 387 19.39 5.19 1.02
C LYS A 387 19.47 6.51 1.81
N ARG A 388 20.04 6.52 3.03
CA ARG A 388 20.08 7.72 3.89
C ARG A 388 20.84 8.88 3.24
N PRO A 389 22.06 8.69 2.73
CA PRO A 389 22.78 9.75 2.00
C PRO A 389 22.05 10.18 0.72
N LEU A 390 21.39 9.23 0.01
CA LEU A 390 20.65 9.56 -1.21
C LEU A 390 19.44 10.43 -0.91
N MET A 391 18.69 10.14 0.15
CA MET A 391 17.60 10.99 0.62
C MET A 391 18.08 12.39 1.02
N GLY A 392 19.21 12.47 1.75
CA GLY A 392 19.82 13.74 2.11
C GLY A 392 20.21 14.57 0.90
N GLN A 393 20.86 13.97 -0.07
CA GLN A 393 21.25 14.64 -1.32
C GLN A 393 20.01 15.10 -2.11
N THR A 394 19.02 14.25 -2.28
CA THR A 394 17.76 14.59 -2.98
C THR A 394 17.01 15.74 -2.31
N ALA A 395 16.91 15.74 -0.97
CA ALA A 395 16.31 16.85 -0.25
C ALA A 395 17.07 18.17 -0.48
N ALA A 396 18.40 18.12 -0.44
CA ALA A 396 19.25 19.29 -0.62
C ALA A 396 19.22 19.86 -2.05
N GLU A 397 19.26 18.98 -3.06
CA GLU A 397 19.22 19.40 -4.48
C GLU A 397 17.89 20.05 -4.89
N ALA A 398 16.79 19.64 -4.24
CA ALA A 398 15.46 20.03 -4.67
C ALA A 398 14.83 21.15 -3.80
N SER A 399 15.38 21.44 -2.60
CA SER A 399 14.82 22.40 -1.64
C SER A 399 15.66 23.65 -1.46
N ASP A 400 15.06 24.72 -0.95
CA ASP A 400 15.75 25.98 -0.59
C ASP A 400 16.19 26.00 0.88
N PHE A 401 15.60 25.13 1.71
CA PHE A 401 15.96 24.93 3.10
C PHE A 401 15.64 23.49 3.52
N VAL A 402 16.54 22.86 4.28
CA VAL A 402 16.39 21.47 4.71
C VAL A 402 16.41 21.37 6.24
N VAL A 403 15.47 20.62 6.80
CA VAL A 403 15.48 20.23 8.22
C VAL A 403 15.64 18.72 8.32
N VAL A 404 16.77 18.26 8.85
CA VAL A 404 17.05 16.86 9.10
C VAL A 404 16.63 16.51 10.51
N THR A 405 15.79 15.49 10.67
CA THR A 405 15.23 15.12 11.97
C THR A 405 15.12 13.60 12.14
N SER A 406 14.65 13.17 13.31
CA SER A 406 14.32 11.77 13.58
C SER A 406 13.01 11.37 12.91
N ASP A 407 12.95 10.13 12.46
CA ASP A 407 11.71 9.44 12.05
C ASP A 407 11.34 8.37 13.10
N ASN A 408 11.43 7.10 12.77
CA ASN A 408 11.33 5.97 13.69
C ASN A 408 12.75 5.39 13.91
N PRO A 409 13.51 5.83 14.90
CA PRO A 409 14.89 5.36 15.08
C PRO A 409 15.00 3.88 15.47
N ARG A 410 13.96 3.31 16.04
CA ARG A 410 13.92 1.90 16.51
C ARG A 410 15.09 1.59 17.43
N SER A 411 15.93 0.59 17.09
CA SER A 411 17.08 0.21 17.93
C SER A 411 18.31 1.11 17.74
N GLU A 412 18.35 1.92 16.68
CA GLU A 412 19.52 2.77 16.36
C GLU A 412 19.46 4.13 17.08
N GLU A 413 20.63 4.72 17.28
CA GLU A 413 20.76 6.09 17.83
C GLU A 413 20.28 7.12 16.77
N PRO A 414 19.34 8.04 17.13
CA PRO A 414 18.80 9.01 16.19
C PRO A 414 19.87 9.87 15.50
N LEU A 415 20.85 10.36 16.24
CA LEU A 415 21.94 11.17 15.69
C LEU A 415 22.80 10.41 14.69
N ALA A 416 23.03 9.10 14.90
CA ALA A 416 23.77 8.28 13.94
C ALA A 416 23.05 8.19 12.60
N ILE A 417 21.72 7.97 12.64
CA ILE A 417 20.86 7.94 11.43
C ILE A 417 20.92 9.29 10.70
N MET A 418 20.79 10.39 11.44
CA MET A 418 20.81 11.74 10.87
C MET A 418 22.19 12.07 10.27
N ASN A 419 23.29 11.64 10.89
CA ASN A 419 24.64 11.82 10.36
C ASN A 419 24.83 11.07 9.02
N ASP A 420 24.27 9.87 8.87
CA ASP A 420 24.27 9.16 7.59
C ASP A 420 23.55 9.98 6.49
N ALA A 421 22.42 10.61 6.81
CA ALA A 421 21.69 11.47 5.86
C ALA A 421 22.44 12.77 5.55
N LEU A 422 23.12 13.37 6.55
CA LEU A 422 23.89 14.59 6.40
C LEU A 422 25.07 14.42 5.41
N VAL A 423 25.60 13.21 5.25
CA VAL A 423 26.62 12.94 4.21
C VAL A 423 26.10 13.37 2.81
N GLY A 424 24.83 13.16 2.54
CA GLY A 424 24.22 13.59 1.29
C GLY A 424 23.89 15.08 1.26
N VAL A 425 23.33 15.62 2.34
CA VAL A 425 22.96 17.05 2.43
C VAL A 425 24.17 17.95 2.21
N ARG A 426 25.31 17.61 2.81
CA ARG A 426 26.55 18.39 2.71
C ARG A 426 27.25 18.38 1.36
N ARG A 427 26.77 17.57 0.42
CA ARG A 427 27.25 17.60 -0.99
C ARG A 427 26.69 18.76 -1.77
N VAL A 428 25.68 19.42 -1.25
CA VAL A 428 24.97 20.52 -1.88
C VAL A 428 25.05 21.74 -0.97
N ASP A 429 25.30 22.91 -1.54
CA ASP A 429 25.29 24.17 -0.79
C ASP A 429 23.86 24.65 -0.57
N VAL A 430 23.21 24.07 0.44
CA VAL A 430 21.87 24.44 0.86
C VAL A 430 21.83 24.73 2.36
N PRO A 431 21.17 25.79 2.81
CA PRO A 431 20.96 26.07 4.22
C PRO A 431 20.18 24.89 4.88
N HIS A 432 20.70 24.40 5.98
CA HIS A 432 20.08 23.28 6.68
C HIS A 432 20.20 23.35 8.19
N VAL A 433 19.30 22.68 8.88
CA VAL A 433 19.28 22.51 10.35
C VAL A 433 19.13 21.03 10.68
N VAL A 434 19.74 20.63 11.78
CA VAL A 434 19.65 19.29 12.36
C VAL A 434 18.97 19.39 13.71
N GLU A 435 17.79 18.78 13.84
CA GLU A 435 17.00 18.79 15.06
C GLU A 435 16.48 17.38 15.36
N PRO A 436 17.03 16.70 16.40
CA PRO A 436 16.62 15.33 16.72
C PRO A 436 15.17 15.19 17.19
N ASP A 437 14.66 16.18 17.92
CA ASP A 437 13.26 16.19 18.32
C ASP A 437 12.37 16.59 17.14
N ARG A 438 11.54 15.66 16.67
CA ARG A 438 10.72 15.90 15.50
C ARG A 438 9.68 16.99 15.68
N ALA A 439 9.15 17.19 16.91
CA ALA A 439 8.19 18.26 17.16
C ALA A 439 8.90 19.62 17.09
N ALA A 440 10.08 19.74 17.70
CA ALA A 440 10.93 20.92 17.61
C ALA A 440 11.38 21.20 16.16
N ALA A 441 11.69 20.15 15.41
CA ALA A 441 12.04 20.24 13.99
C ALA A 441 10.88 20.79 13.14
N ILE A 442 9.65 20.31 13.37
CA ILE A 442 8.43 20.85 12.72
C ILE A 442 8.26 22.33 13.07
N ALA A 443 8.37 22.71 14.36
CA ALA A 443 8.29 24.09 14.78
C ALA A 443 9.36 24.95 14.09
N ARG A 444 10.59 24.45 13.96
CA ARG A 444 11.69 25.14 13.25
C ARG A 444 11.38 25.33 11.78
N ALA A 445 10.88 24.32 11.08
CA ALA A 445 10.51 24.41 9.67
C ALA A 445 9.39 25.42 9.43
N LEU A 446 8.35 25.40 10.29
CA LEU A 446 7.24 26.34 10.21
C LEU A 446 7.62 27.78 10.56
N LYS A 447 8.57 27.99 11.48
CA LYS A 447 9.12 29.30 11.82
C LYS A 447 9.94 29.92 10.70
N GLU A 448 10.62 29.07 9.90
CA GLU A 448 11.43 29.51 8.75
C GLU A 448 10.54 29.97 7.57
N ALA A 449 9.31 29.44 7.48
CA ALA A 449 8.40 29.67 6.36
C ALA A 449 7.88 31.12 6.29
N ARG A 450 7.72 31.62 5.08
CA ARG A 450 7.20 32.95 4.75
C ARG A 450 6.06 32.84 3.75
N GLU A 451 5.38 33.94 3.53
CA GLU A 451 4.30 34.02 2.54
C GLU A 451 4.74 33.52 1.15
N GLY A 452 3.99 32.56 0.62
CA GLY A 452 4.23 31.94 -0.68
C GLY A 452 5.20 30.75 -0.67
N ASP A 453 5.70 30.35 0.51
CA ASP A 453 6.54 29.15 0.66
C ASP A 453 5.68 27.87 0.73
N ILE A 454 6.33 26.73 0.49
CA ILE A 454 5.78 25.40 0.79
C ILE A 454 6.70 24.68 1.78
N VAL A 455 6.13 24.21 2.88
CA VAL A 455 6.80 23.35 3.86
C VAL A 455 6.33 21.91 3.66
N ILE A 456 7.26 20.99 3.41
CA ILE A 456 6.99 19.57 3.27
C ILE A 456 7.48 18.85 4.54
N LEU A 457 6.56 18.18 5.24
CA LEU A 457 6.85 17.30 6.37
C LEU A 457 6.86 15.86 5.84
N ALA A 458 8.04 15.35 5.49
CA ALA A 458 8.21 14.07 4.82
C ALA A 458 8.61 12.94 5.80
N GLY A 459 8.24 11.71 5.45
CA GLY A 459 8.61 10.46 6.11
C GLY A 459 7.42 9.76 6.75
N LYS A 460 6.75 10.39 7.71
CA LYS A 460 5.70 9.76 8.52
C LYS A 460 4.33 9.70 7.84
N GLY A 461 3.97 10.74 7.08
CA GLY A 461 2.70 10.78 6.36
C GLY A 461 1.50 10.55 7.28
N HIS A 462 0.83 9.40 7.13
CA HIS A 462 -0.34 9.01 7.91
C HIS A 462 -0.03 8.39 9.29
N GLU A 463 1.23 8.09 9.59
CA GLU A 463 1.62 7.47 10.86
C GLU A 463 1.27 8.39 12.04
N THR A 464 0.67 7.81 13.07
CA THR A 464 0.27 8.50 14.31
C THR A 464 1.11 8.09 15.51
N TYR A 465 2.30 7.55 15.27
CA TYR A 465 3.22 7.07 16.30
C TYR A 465 4.68 7.30 15.90
N GLN A 466 5.58 7.25 16.89
CA GLN A 466 7.03 7.19 16.70
C GLN A 466 7.59 6.02 17.49
N ILE A 467 8.40 5.17 16.82
CA ILE A 467 9.02 3.98 17.42
C ILE A 467 10.42 4.35 17.89
N LEU A 468 10.59 4.39 19.19
CA LEU A 468 11.86 4.59 19.88
C LEU A 468 12.46 3.22 20.28
N LYS A 469 13.68 3.23 20.82
CA LYS A 469 14.42 2.03 21.19
C LYS A 469 13.65 1.10 22.14
N ASP A 470 12.98 1.67 23.12
CA ASP A 470 12.33 0.98 24.25
C ASP A 470 10.81 1.10 24.25
N ARG A 471 10.25 1.98 23.42
CA ARG A 471 8.81 2.28 23.44
C ARG A 471 8.31 2.86 22.12
N THR A 472 7.01 2.78 21.94
CA THR A 472 6.27 3.52 20.89
C THR A 472 5.48 4.63 21.57
N ILE A 473 5.60 5.85 21.05
CA ILE A 473 4.88 7.03 21.54
C ILE A 473 3.87 7.51 20.49
N PRO A 474 2.74 8.10 20.89
CA PRO A 474 1.86 8.81 19.97
C PRO A 474 2.58 10.00 19.35
N PHE A 475 2.53 10.13 18.04
CA PHE A 475 3.13 11.23 17.30
C PHE A 475 2.49 11.37 15.90
N ASP A 476 1.90 12.49 15.60
CA ASP A 476 1.26 12.77 14.31
C ASP A 476 1.73 14.13 13.80
N ASP A 477 2.46 14.14 12.66
CA ASP A 477 3.00 15.35 12.05
C ASP A 477 1.92 16.41 11.81
N ARG A 478 0.70 15.99 11.45
CA ARG A 478 -0.45 16.88 11.18
C ARG A 478 -0.93 17.58 12.44
N ALA A 479 -1.03 16.81 13.54
CA ALA A 479 -1.46 17.35 14.83
C ALA A 479 -0.44 18.35 15.37
N VAL A 480 0.84 17.97 15.35
CA VAL A 480 1.95 18.84 15.79
C VAL A 480 1.99 20.11 14.95
N ALA A 481 1.91 20.00 13.63
CA ALA A 481 1.92 21.18 12.75
C ALA A 481 0.75 22.13 13.04
N ARG A 482 -0.48 21.59 13.26
CA ARG A 482 -1.63 22.41 13.65
C ARG A 482 -1.43 23.13 14.98
N GLU A 483 -0.92 22.45 16.00
CA GLU A 483 -0.65 23.03 17.31
C GLU A 483 0.39 24.17 17.22
N VAL A 484 1.47 23.93 16.46
CA VAL A 484 2.51 24.95 16.24
C VAL A 484 1.95 26.15 15.50
N LEU A 485 1.19 25.96 14.41
CA LEU A 485 0.57 27.06 13.67
C LEU A 485 -0.37 27.88 14.55
N LYS A 486 -1.19 27.22 15.36
CA LYS A 486 -2.07 27.90 16.33
C LYS A 486 -1.29 28.68 17.37
N SER A 487 -0.15 28.19 17.85
CA SER A 487 0.73 28.89 18.78
C SER A 487 1.35 30.15 18.17
N TYR A 488 1.50 30.18 16.83
CA TYR A 488 1.94 31.41 16.11
C TYR A 488 0.79 32.38 15.79
N GLY A 489 -0.44 32.07 16.26
CA GLY A 489 -1.59 32.95 16.10
C GLY A 489 -2.42 32.73 14.84
N TYR A 490 -2.06 31.71 14.01
CA TYR A 490 -2.86 31.35 12.84
C TYR A 490 -4.16 30.67 13.27
N ARG A 491 -5.27 31.05 12.66
CA ARG A 491 -6.59 30.48 12.87
C ARG A 491 -7.34 30.46 11.55
N LYS A 492 -7.86 29.32 11.18
CA LYS A 492 -8.72 29.18 10.01
C LYS A 492 -9.97 30.04 10.24
N ASN A 493 -10.23 31.00 9.36
CA ASN A 493 -11.50 31.71 9.37
C ASN A 493 -12.61 30.70 9.06
N THR A 494 -13.27 30.20 10.09
CA THR A 494 -14.55 29.52 9.97
C THR A 494 -15.62 30.60 9.73
N GLN A 495 -15.67 31.19 8.53
CA GLN A 495 -16.92 31.81 8.10
C GLN A 495 -17.82 30.67 7.60
N PRO A 496 -19.10 30.66 8.04
CA PRO A 496 -20.09 29.62 7.72
C PRO A 496 -20.42 29.54 6.24
#